data_3e156159f0da39e77869e975d651bb83
#
_entry.id   3e156159f0da39e77869e975d651bb83
#
_cell.length_a   1.000
_cell.length_b   1.000
_cell.length_c   1.000
_cell.angle_alpha   90.00
_cell.angle_beta   90.00
_cell.angle_gamma   90.00
#
_symmetry.space_group_name_H-M   'P 1'
#
loop_
_entity.id
_entity.type
_entity.pdbx_description
1 polymer ?
#
loop_
_entity_poly.entity_id
_entity_poly.type
_entity_poly.pdbx_seq_one_letter_code
_entity_poly.pdbx_strand_id
1 'polypeptide(L)'
;MKGRSILLLATLPAALVLLPVGYAQNNPSIAQVAYKVVDGSKVDSNTLQGWKTWRALACERCHGAQQQGMVGPSLIDAFKTLDKTEFHRTVFGGRVEKGMPDFSTSQMMQKNWENLYAYLKGRSDGQIKPGDLQAIDAK
;
A
#
# COMPACT_ATOMS: atom_id res chain seq x y z
N MET A 1 -29.96 -58.66 -60.78
CA MET A 1 -28.56 -58.43 -60.43
C MET A 1 -28.55 -57.51 -59.24
N LYS A 2 -27.97 -57.93 -58.14
CA LYS A 2 -28.15 -57.35 -56.82
C LYS A 2 -27.11 -56.23 -56.58
N GLY A 3 -27.61 -54.97 -56.41
CA GLY A 3 -26.77 -53.86 -56.00
C GLY A 3 -26.69 -53.83 -54.46
N ARG A 4 -25.47 -53.94 -53.94
CA ARG A 4 -25.18 -53.84 -52.48
C ARG A 4 -24.88 -52.36 -52.16
N SER A 5 -25.81 -51.74 -51.45
CA SER A 5 -25.56 -50.42 -50.85
C SER A 5 -24.65 -50.58 -49.64
N ILE A 6 -23.50 -49.91 -49.68
CA ILE A 6 -22.55 -49.78 -48.58
C ILE A 6 -22.91 -48.53 -47.82
N LEU A 7 -23.39 -48.70 -46.57
CA LEU A 7 -23.58 -47.60 -45.61
C LEU A 7 -22.22 -47.21 -45.00
N LEU A 8 -21.72 -46.06 -45.37
CA LEU A 8 -20.55 -45.45 -44.72
C LEU A 8 -20.99 -44.74 -43.43
N LEU A 9 -20.66 -45.34 -42.29
CA LEU A 9 -20.78 -44.72 -41.02
C LEU A 9 -19.64 -43.69 -40.86
N ALA A 10 -19.98 -42.42 -40.93
CA ALA A 10 -19.05 -41.33 -40.62
C ALA A 10 -18.95 -41.17 -39.10
N THR A 11 -17.82 -41.59 -38.52
CA THR A 11 -17.50 -41.33 -37.12
C THR A 11 -16.92 -39.91 -37.00
N LEU A 12 -17.67 -39.01 -36.36
CA LEU A 12 -17.18 -37.69 -35.93
C LEU A 12 -16.25 -37.83 -34.72
N PRO A 13 -15.04 -37.29 -34.76
CA PRO A 13 -14.23 -37.16 -33.55
C PRO A 13 -14.79 -36.05 -32.63
N ALA A 14 -15.13 -36.42 -31.43
CA ALA A 14 -15.43 -35.46 -30.38
C ALA A 14 -14.18 -34.64 -30.01
N ALA A 15 -14.12 -33.42 -30.47
CA ALA A 15 -13.08 -32.49 -30.07
C ALA A 15 -13.30 -32.09 -28.60
N LEU A 16 -12.46 -32.60 -27.72
CA LEU A 16 -12.40 -32.20 -26.32
C LEU A 16 -11.83 -30.78 -26.23
N VAL A 17 -12.69 -29.78 -26.11
CA VAL A 17 -12.29 -28.39 -25.87
C VAL A 17 -11.81 -28.28 -24.42
N LEU A 18 -10.48 -28.30 -24.25
CA LEU A 18 -9.85 -27.95 -22.97
C LEU A 18 -9.95 -26.43 -22.79
N LEU A 19 -10.92 -25.99 -21.99
CA LEU A 19 -10.99 -24.60 -21.54
C LEU A 19 -9.78 -24.31 -20.64
N PRO A 20 -9.02 -23.24 -20.86
CA PRO A 20 -7.96 -22.87 -19.97
C PRO A 20 -8.59 -22.47 -18.62
N VAL A 21 -8.27 -23.22 -17.58
CA VAL A 21 -8.54 -22.81 -16.20
C VAL A 21 -7.72 -21.57 -15.97
N GLY A 22 -8.39 -20.41 -15.99
CA GLY A 22 -7.78 -19.14 -15.64
C GLY A 22 -7.30 -19.23 -14.19
N TYR A 23 -6.01 -19.40 -14.00
CA TYR A 23 -5.39 -19.19 -12.70
C TYR A 23 -5.57 -17.72 -12.36
N ALA A 24 -6.54 -17.42 -11.48
CA ALA A 24 -6.59 -16.14 -10.82
C ALA A 24 -5.27 -15.99 -10.07
N GLN A 25 -4.36 -15.22 -10.63
CA GLN A 25 -3.14 -14.84 -9.96
C GLN A 25 -3.54 -13.93 -8.81
N ASN A 26 -3.73 -14.53 -7.63
CA ASN A 26 -3.70 -13.81 -6.36
C ASN A 26 -2.29 -13.26 -6.23
N ASN A 27 -2.08 -12.06 -6.75
CA ASN A 27 -0.84 -11.34 -6.60
C ASN A 27 -0.84 -10.76 -5.16
N PRO A 28 -0.07 -11.31 -4.20
CA PRO A 28 -0.10 -10.84 -2.81
C PRO A 28 0.69 -9.54 -2.62
N SER A 29 1.13 -8.90 -3.69
CA SER A 29 2.07 -7.78 -3.62
C SER A 29 1.45 -6.39 -3.65
N ILE A 30 0.13 -6.27 -3.50
CA ILE A 30 -0.50 -4.99 -3.17
C ILE A 30 -1.38 -5.24 -1.96
N ALA A 31 -0.75 -5.41 -0.78
CA ALA A 31 -1.43 -5.04 0.45
C ALA A 31 -1.74 -3.55 0.31
N GLN A 32 -2.92 -3.24 -0.20
CA GLN A 32 -3.40 -1.89 -0.36
C GLN A 32 -3.24 -1.20 0.99
N VAL A 33 -2.43 -0.16 1.01
CA VAL A 33 -2.38 0.73 2.16
C VAL A 33 -3.79 1.31 2.25
N ALA A 34 -4.58 0.73 3.14
CA ALA A 34 -5.97 1.12 3.29
C ALA A 34 -6.03 2.42 4.09
N TYR A 35 -5.83 3.54 3.45
CA TYR A 35 -6.25 4.83 3.98
C TYR A 35 -7.57 5.23 3.31
N LYS A 36 -8.45 5.87 4.08
CA LYS A 36 -9.65 6.54 3.54
C LYS A 36 -9.52 8.02 3.78
N VAL A 37 -9.85 8.82 2.76
CA VAL A 37 -9.77 10.27 2.83
C VAL A 37 -10.96 10.92 2.14
N VAL A 38 -11.49 11.99 2.74
CA VAL A 38 -12.54 12.85 2.20
C VAL A 38 -12.02 14.29 2.23
N ASP A 39 -12.17 15.00 1.13
CA ASP A 39 -11.75 16.41 0.97
C ASP A 39 -10.27 16.69 1.24
N GLY A 40 -9.46 15.64 1.30
CA GLY A 40 -8.02 15.71 1.54
C GLY A 40 -7.63 15.97 3.01
N SER A 41 -8.57 16.20 3.92
CA SER A 41 -8.31 16.54 5.33
C SER A 41 -9.03 15.65 6.34
N LYS A 42 -10.13 15.01 5.95
CA LYS A 42 -10.85 14.06 6.80
C LYS A 42 -10.41 12.64 6.46
N VAL A 43 -9.95 11.90 7.44
CA VAL A 43 -9.37 10.57 7.24
C VAL A 43 -9.97 9.55 8.21
N ASP A 44 -9.83 8.28 7.89
CA ASP A 44 -10.19 7.19 8.82
C ASP A 44 -9.34 7.24 10.10
N SER A 45 -9.81 6.57 11.14
CA SER A 45 -9.18 6.60 12.48
C SER A 45 -7.73 6.11 12.48
N ASN A 46 -7.39 5.11 11.67
CA ASN A 46 -6.04 4.57 11.59
C ASN A 46 -5.10 5.57 10.92
N THR A 47 -5.51 6.15 9.81
CA THR A 47 -4.74 7.20 9.12
C THR A 47 -4.57 8.44 10.00
N LEU A 48 -5.61 8.84 10.75
CA LEU A 48 -5.51 9.92 11.73
C LEU A 48 -4.49 9.60 12.83
N GLN A 49 -4.47 8.35 13.31
CA GLN A 49 -3.47 7.91 14.28
C GLN A 49 -2.06 7.94 13.69
N GLY A 50 -1.89 7.63 12.41
CA GLY A 50 -0.64 7.77 11.69
C GLY A 50 -0.14 9.22 11.67
N TRP A 51 -1.01 10.17 11.36
CA TRP A 51 -0.70 11.60 11.43
C TRP A 51 -0.32 12.05 12.84
N LYS A 52 -1.06 11.61 13.88
CA LYS A 52 -0.71 11.89 15.28
C LYS A 52 0.65 11.32 15.64
N THR A 53 0.99 10.12 15.18
CA THR A 53 2.29 9.49 15.38
C THR A 53 3.42 10.29 14.73
N TRP A 54 3.21 10.75 13.48
CA TRP A 54 4.11 11.67 12.77
C TRP A 54 4.46 12.89 13.61
N ARG A 55 3.44 13.55 14.19
CA ARG A 55 3.60 14.75 15.00
C ARG A 55 4.29 14.44 16.35
N ALA A 56 3.83 13.40 17.03
CA ALA A 56 4.33 13.04 18.37
C ALA A 56 5.80 12.61 18.36
N LEU A 57 6.26 11.95 17.29
CA LEU A 57 7.66 11.55 17.11
C LEU A 57 8.52 12.65 16.44
N ALA A 58 7.93 13.81 16.20
CA ALA A 58 8.59 15.00 15.64
C ALA A 58 9.35 14.74 14.34
N CYS A 59 8.85 13.85 13.50
CA CYS A 59 9.47 13.48 12.21
C CYS A 59 9.61 14.69 11.27
N GLU A 60 8.69 15.67 11.40
CA GLU A 60 8.73 16.92 10.63
C GLU A 60 10.00 17.75 10.84
N ARG A 61 10.70 17.61 11.97
CA ARG A 61 11.93 18.37 12.24
C ARG A 61 13.03 18.06 11.23
N CYS A 62 13.03 16.84 10.69
CA CYS A 62 14.02 16.42 9.70
C CYS A 62 13.41 16.31 8.30
N HIS A 63 12.18 15.83 8.18
CA HIS A 63 11.54 15.56 6.88
C HIS A 63 10.69 16.72 6.36
N GLY A 64 10.58 17.82 7.12
CA GLY A 64 9.76 18.97 6.79
C GLY A 64 8.29 18.79 7.15
N ALA A 65 7.61 19.88 7.53
CA ALA A 65 6.22 19.85 7.99
C ALA A 65 5.23 19.31 6.94
N GLN A 66 5.58 19.42 5.66
CA GLN A 66 4.81 18.89 4.54
C GLN A 66 5.43 17.63 3.92
N GLN A 67 6.38 17.01 4.61
CA GLN A 67 7.15 15.83 4.17
C GLN A 67 8.00 16.08 2.91
N GLN A 68 8.24 17.33 2.57
CA GLN A 68 9.00 17.76 1.38
C GLN A 68 10.51 17.50 1.46
N GLY A 69 11.01 17.13 2.65
CA GLY A 69 12.44 17.03 2.92
C GLY A 69 13.03 18.32 3.47
N MET A 70 14.06 18.18 4.31
CA MET A 70 14.93 19.23 4.85
C MET A 70 16.32 18.65 5.10
N VAL A 71 16.64 18.29 6.35
CA VAL A 71 17.84 17.52 6.70
C VAL A 71 17.70 16.08 6.25
N GLY A 72 16.50 15.51 6.44
CA GLY A 72 16.09 14.20 5.92
C GLY A 72 15.51 14.32 4.51
N PRO A 73 15.42 13.21 3.78
CA PRO A 73 14.89 13.18 2.42
C PRO A 73 13.40 13.52 2.37
N SER A 74 12.93 13.93 1.17
CA SER A 74 11.51 14.04 0.86
C SER A 74 10.82 12.70 1.03
N LEU A 75 9.80 12.63 1.89
CA LEU A 75 8.97 11.44 2.03
C LEU A 75 7.87 11.38 0.96
N ILE A 76 7.50 12.52 0.39
CA ILE A 76 6.59 12.58 -0.77
C ILE A 76 7.20 11.79 -1.93
N ASP A 77 8.50 11.96 -2.17
CA ASP A 77 9.18 11.24 -3.26
C ASP A 77 9.54 9.81 -2.88
N ALA A 78 10.03 9.61 -1.66
CA ALA A 78 10.41 8.28 -1.19
C ALA A 78 9.24 7.28 -1.25
N PHE A 79 8.06 7.67 -0.83
CA PHE A 79 6.89 6.79 -0.78
C PHE A 79 6.26 6.48 -2.16
N LYS A 80 6.78 7.03 -3.24
CA LYS A 80 6.42 6.60 -4.60
C LYS A 80 6.86 5.14 -4.86
N THR A 81 7.96 4.73 -4.25
CA THR A 81 8.56 3.40 -4.45
C THR A 81 8.83 2.63 -3.15
N LEU A 82 8.80 3.30 -2.00
CA LEU A 82 9.07 2.69 -0.69
C LEU A 82 7.91 1.78 -0.29
N ASP A 83 8.18 0.48 -0.23
CA ASP A 83 7.20 -0.48 0.25
C ASP A 83 7.12 -0.54 1.79
N LYS A 84 6.11 -1.23 2.28
CA LYS A 84 5.81 -1.34 3.71
C LYS A 84 6.91 -2.07 4.49
N THR A 85 7.53 -3.07 3.89
CA THR A 85 8.60 -3.86 4.50
C THR A 85 9.86 -3.03 4.68
N GLU A 86 10.26 -2.31 3.64
CA GLU A 86 11.42 -1.42 3.68
C GLU A 86 11.18 -0.22 4.62
N PHE A 87 9.96 0.32 4.65
CA PHE A 87 9.60 1.34 5.62
C PHE A 87 9.76 0.83 7.06
N HIS A 88 9.20 -0.35 7.37
CA HIS A 88 9.36 -0.99 8.67
C HIS A 88 10.83 -1.12 9.05
N ARG A 89 11.63 -1.73 8.17
CA ARG A 89 13.07 -1.90 8.38
C ARG A 89 13.78 -0.56 8.66
N THR A 90 13.40 0.47 7.91
CA THR A 90 14.01 1.80 8.05
C THR A 90 13.67 2.47 9.37
N VAL A 91 12.41 2.43 9.82
CA VAL A 91 12.03 3.10 11.07
C VAL A 91 12.47 2.34 12.31
N PHE A 92 12.53 1.00 12.25
CA PHE A 92 12.97 0.16 13.37
C PHE A 92 14.48 -0.04 13.43
N GLY A 93 15.19 0.11 12.33
CA GLY A 93 16.66 0.04 12.31
C GLY A 93 17.33 1.41 12.38
N GLY A 94 16.61 2.46 12.04
CA GLY A 94 17.19 3.79 11.89
C GLY A 94 18.19 3.92 10.73
N ARG A 95 18.80 5.06 10.62
CA ARG A 95 19.98 5.38 9.81
C ARG A 95 20.83 6.36 10.60
N VAL A 96 21.34 5.89 11.73
CA VAL A 96 21.97 6.71 12.77
C VAL A 96 23.16 7.48 12.20
N GLU A 97 23.92 6.87 11.30
CA GLU A 97 25.05 7.50 10.61
C GLU A 97 24.62 8.66 9.68
N LYS A 98 23.34 8.73 9.36
CA LYS A 98 22.71 9.84 8.58
C LYS A 98 21.81 10.71 9.43
N GLY A 99 21.85 10.55 10.75
CA GLY A 99 21.06 11.33 11.69
C GLY A 99 19.61 10.89 11.89
N MET A 100 19.15 9.78 11.28
CA MET A 100 17.83 9.24 11.53
C MET A 100 17.88 8.26 12.71
N PRO A 101 17.16 8.53 13.83
CA PRO A 101 17.18 7.64 14.97
C PRO A 101 16.51 6.29 14.70
N ASP A 102 16.90 5.31 15.50
CA ASP A 102 16.22 4.03 15.65
C ASP A 102 14.99 4.21 16.54
N PHE A 103 13.83 3.74 16.08
CA PHE A 103 12.58 3.80 16.83
C PHE A 103 12.14 2.42 17.37
N SER A 104 13.02 1.41 17.39
CA SER A 104 12.67 0.04 17.82
C SER A 104 12.15 -0.04 19.26
N THR A 105 12.62 0.85 20.14
CA THR A 105 12.19 0.92 21.54
C THR A 105 10.96 1.82 21.75
N SER A 106 10.53 2.54 20.74
CA SER A 106 9.36 3.42 20.82
C SER A 106 8.06 2.61 20.80
N GLN A 107 7.36 2.52 21.93
CA GLN A 107 6.05 1.86 22.00
C GLN A 107 5.02 2.50 21.05
N MET A 108 5.11 3.81 20.84
CA MET A 108 4.24 4.50 19.89
C MET A 108 4.51 4.04 18.46
N MET A 109 5.78 3.91 18.05
CA MET A 109 6.14 3.40 16.73
C MET A 109 5.69 1.94 16.58
N GLN A 110 5.98 1.09 17.58
CA GLN A 110 5.60 -0.33 17.56
C GLN A 110 4.10 -0.54 17.34
N LYS A 111 3.26 0.30 17.96
CA LYS A 111 1.80 0.22 17.84
C LYS A 111 1.25 0.84 16.55
N ASN A 112 1.93 1.81 15.98
CA ASN A 112 1.32 2.69 14.98
C ASN A 112 2.12 2.80 13.67
N TRP A 113 3.15 2.02 13.45
CA TRP A 113 3.98 2.14 12.25
C TRP A 113 3.19 1.89 10.95
N GLU A 114 2.22 0.96 10.97
CA GLU A 114 1.35 0.73 9.81
C GLU A 114 0.43 1.92 9.54
N ASN A 115 -0.11 2.51 10.60
CA ASN A 115 -0.91 3.72 10.52
C ASN A 115 -0.09 4.90 9.99
N LEU A 116 1.15 5.03 10.46
CA LEU A 116 2.10 6.03 9.97
C LEU A 116 2.43 5.81 8.49
N TYR A 117 2.67 4.56 8.07
CA TYR A 117 2.87 4.22 6.66
C TYR A 117 1.67 4.62 5.81
N ALA A 118 0.45 4.30 6.26
CA ALA A 118 -0.79 4.67 5.58
C ALA A 118 -0.92 6.19 5.39
N TYR A 119 -0.67 6.96 6.45
CA TYR A 119 -0.65 8.41 6.39
C TYR A 119 0.36 8.95 5.37
N LEU A 120 1.62 8.52 5.46
CA LEU A 120 2.69 8.99 4.58
C LEU A 120 2.46 8.58 3.12
N LYS A 121 1.90 7.39 2.90
CA LYS A 121 1.52 6.95 1.55
C LYS A 121 0.41 7.83 0.97
N GLY A 122 -0.64 8.12 1.75
CA GLY A 122 -1.72 9.01 1.32
C GLY A 122 -1.23 10.44 1.02
N ARG A 123 -0.20 10.91 1.75
CA ARG A 123 0.50 12.17 1.45
C ARG A 123 1.23 12.11 0.13
N SER A 124 2.03 11.05 -0.10
CA SER A 124 2.78 10.82 -1.32
C SER A 124 1.89 10.66 -2.55
N ASP A 125 0.74 10.00 -2.39
CA ASP A 125 -0.26 9.82 -3.45
C ASP A 125 -1.04 11.12 -3.76
N GLY A 126 -0.80 12.21 -3.00
CA GLY A 126 -1.49 13.48 -3.16
C GLY A 126 -2.95 13.49 -2.69
N GLN A 127 -3.42 12.39 -2.07
CA GLN A 127 -4.80 12.28 -1.59
C GLN A 127 -5.02 13.02 -0.27
N ILE A 128 -4.02 13.03 0.61
CA ILE A 128 -4.05 13.75 1.89
C ILE A 128 -3.30 15.08 1.72
N LYS A 129 -3.99 16.17 1.97
CA LYS A 129 -3.42 17.53 1.91
C LYS A 129 -2.53 17.80 3.13
N PRO A 130 -1.57 18.73 3.04
CA PRO A 130 -0.84 19.20 4.21
C PRO A 130 -1.76 19.91 5.19
N GLY A 131 -1.43 19.85 6.48
CA GLY A 131 -2.18 20.52 7.54
C GLY A 131 -2.78 19.57 8.56
N ASP A 132 -3.70 20.07 9.35
CA ASP A 132 -4.36 19.30 10.40
C ASP A 132 -5.41 18.36 9.82
N LEU A 133 -5.41 17.13 10.31
CA LEU A 133 -6.35 16.11 9.91
C LEU A 133 -7.45 15.91 10.96
N GLN A 134 -8.62 15.53 10.49
CA GLN A 134 -9.79 15.23 11.29
C GLN A 134 -10.29 13.80 11.00
N ALA A 135 -11.01 13.20 11.93
CA ALA A 135 -11.70 11.95 11.66
C ALA A 135 -12.87 12.17 10.69
N ILE A 136 -13.13 11.22 9.78
CA ILE A 136 -14.30 11.26 8.88
C ILE A 136 -15.58 11.37 9.68
N ASP A 137 -15.67 10.72 10.84
CA ASP A 137 -16.85 10.66 11.69
C ASP A 137 -16.84 11.70 12.82
N ALA A 138 -15.96 12.71 12.77
CA ALA A 138 -15.95 13.80 13.74
C ALA A 138 -17.22 14.65 13.58
N LYS A 139 -18.07 14.64 14.62
CA LYS A 139 -19.25 15.49 14.76
C LYS A 139 -18.86 16.87 15.26
#